data_952095e2e4c09be4e0fa504fcecfb849
#
_entry.id   952095e2e4c09be4e0fa504fcecfb849
#
_cell.length_a   1.000
_cell.length_b   1.000
_cell.length_c   1.000
_cell.angle_alpha   90.00
_cell.angle_beta   90.00
_cell.angle_gamma   90.00
#
_symmetry.space_group_name_H-M   'P 1'
#
loop_
_entity.id
_entity.type
_entity.pdbx_description
1 polymer ?
#
loop_
_entity_poly.entity_id
_entity_poly.type
_entity_poly.pdbx_seq_one_letter_code
_entity_poly.pdbx_strand_id
1 'polypeptide(L)'
;MTNDKLTVRYRTIDIVTPVMIAVAFGVIFLGYGAVYSLLKPATSVYLPIEGILSGIWFLPALLAGLIVRKPGAALLSEVLAATVEAALGGPWGAGTLISGVVQALPMELCLLVVAYRKAGPKLVLVAGALTGFAEAIYERISYYPMFRFGDTIVYFVFMIVSGALLGGLVAWGIVRGLAAACLLYTSPSPRDVE
;
A
#
# COMPACT_ATOMS: atom_id res chain seq x y z
N MET A 1 4.04 21.54 32.10
CA MET A 1 3.83 21.05 30.73
C MET A 1 5.09 20.28 30.35
N THR A 2 5.09 18.99 30.62
CA THR A 2 6.20 18.08 30.30
C THR A 2 6.16 17.80 28.79
N ASN A 3 7.20 18.27 28.14
CA ASN A 3 7.45 18.07 26.70
C ASN A 3 7.85 16.59 26.51
N ASP A 4 6.85 15.70 26.47
CA ASP A 4 7.05 14.28 26.21
C ASP A 4 7.34 14.15 24.70
N LYS A 5 8.60 14.40 24.35
CA LYS A 5 9.09 14.15 22.99
C LYS A 5 8.94 12.66 22.75
N LEU A 6 8.01 12.29 21.86
CA LEU A 6 7.88 10.94 21.35
C LEU A 6 9.22 10.51 20.74
N THR A 7 10.10 9.97 21.57
CA THR A 7 11.34 9.35 21.09
C THR A 7 10.98 8.02 20.42
N VAL A 8 10.76 8.06 19.11
CA VAL A 8 10.50 6.86 18.32
C VAL A 8 11.80 6.05 18.26
N ARG A 9 11.91 5.05 19.14
CA ARG A 9 13.06 4.15 19.12
C ARG A 9 12.79 3.02 18.14
N TYR A 10 13.57 2.93 17.07
CA TYR A 10 13.51 1.83 16.11
C TYR A 10 14.29 0.62 16.64
N ARG A 11 13.72 -0.58 16.47
CA ARG A 11 14.40 -1.85 16.67
C ARG A 11 14.77 -2.42 15.29
N THR A 12 15.75 -3.30 15.24
CA THR A 12 16.14 -3.97 13.98
C THR A 12 14.95 -4.61 13.28
N ILE A 13 14.03 -5.24 14.03
CA ILE A 13 12.84 -5.87 13.48
C ILE A 13 11.90 -4.86 12.79
N ASP A 14 11.85 -3.62 13.25
CA ASP A 14 10.99 -2.58 12.67
C ASP A 14 11.48 -2.12 11.28
N ILE A 15 12.73 -2.40 10.95
CA ILE A 15 13.33 -2.13 9.64
C ILE A 15 13.32 -3.41 8.78
N VAL A 16 13.68 -4.55 9.37
CA VAL A 16 13.76 -5.82 8.65
C VAL A 16 12.38 -6.25 8.14
N THR A 17 11.32 -6.07 8.94
CA THR A 17 9.96 -6.46 8.53
C THR A 17 9.48 -5.75 7.26
N PRO A 18 9.52 -4.40 7.14
CA PRO A 18 9.18 -3.72 5.90
C PRO A 18 10.04 -4.14 4.71
N VAL A 19 11.34 -4.36 4.93
CA VAL A 19 12.27 -4.82 3.88
C VAL A 19 11.88 -6.20 3.37
N MET A 20 11.57 -7.13 4.26
CA MET A 20 11.14 -8.48 3.86
C MET A 20 9.81 -8.46 3.10
N ILE A 21 8.84 -7.66 3.56
CA ILE A 21 7.58 -7.44 2.83
C ILE A 21 7.88 -6.88 1.43
N ALA A 22 8.73 -5.86 1.35
CA ALA A 22 9.09 -5.20 0.09
C ALA A 22 9.71 -6.16 -0.92
N VAL A 23 10.68 -6.97 -0.51
CA VAL A 23 11.33 -7.93 -1.40
C VAL A 23 10.35 -8.99 -1.89
N ALA A 24 9.52 -9.53 -0.99
CA ALA A 24 8.50 -10.51 -1.36
C ALA A 24 7.48 -9.93 -2.36
N PHE A 25 6.97 -8.74 -2.08
CA PHE A 25 5.98 -8.11 -2.95
C PHE A 25 6.58 -7.58 -4.25
N GLY A 26 7.83 -7.12 -4.27
CA GLY A 26 8.49 -6.75 -5.52
C GLY A 26 8.54 -7.91 -6.53
N VAL A 27 8.77 -9.14 -6.04
CA VAL A 27 8.69 -10.36 -6.87
C VAL A 27 7.24 -10.67 -7.26
N ILE A 28 6.30 -10.56 -6.30
CA ILE A 28 4.87 -10.77 -6.56
C ILE A 28 4.36 -9.77 -7.61
N PHE A 29 4.77 -8.52 -7.56
CA PHE A 29 4.40 -7.48 -8.52
C PHE A 29 4.83 -7.80 -9.95
N LEU A 30 6.02 -8.36 -10.11
CA LEU A 30 6.47 -8.84 -11.43
C LEU A 30 5.52 -9.91 -12.00
N GLY A 31 5.15 -10.90 -11.17
CA GLY A 31 4.17 -11.93 -11.56
C GLY A 31 2.77 -11.35 -11.80
N TYR A 32 2.33 -10.44 -10.95
CA TYR A 32 1.04 -9.78 -11.08
C TYR A 32 0.99 -8.86 -12.30
N GLY A 33 2.09 -8.16 -12.63
CA GLY A 33 2.21 -7.38 -13.85
C GLY A 33 2.07 -8.23 -15.12
N ALA A 34 2.56 -9.47 -15.10
CA ALA A 34 2.33 -10.42 -16.19
C ALA A 34 0.83 -10.79 -16.31
N VAL A 35 0.16 -11.08 -15.19
CA VAL A 35 -1.30 -11.34 -15.17
C VAL A 35 -2.07 -10.12 -15.67
N TYR A 36 -1.73 -8.93 -15.17
CA TYR A 36 -2.32 -7.67 -15.64
C TYR A 36 -2.20 -7.51 -17.17
N SER A 37 -1.01 -7.78 -17.71
CA SER A 37 -0.76 -7.71 -19.15
C SER A 37 -1.59 -8.71 -19.96
N LEU A 38 -1.87 -9.89 -19.41
CA LEU A 38 -2.76 -10.89 -20.03
C LEU A 38 -4.23 -10.44 -20.01
N LEU A 39 -4.64 -9.66 -19.01
CA LEU A 39 -6.00 -9.14 -18.92
C LEU A 39 -6.22 -7.88 -19.75
N LYS A 40 -5.15 -7.20 -20.16
CA LYS A 40 -5.20 -5.93 -20.89
C LYS A 40 -6.06 -5.96 -22.17
N PRO A 41 -6.05 -7.02 -23.01
CA PRO A 41 -6.95 -7.07 -24.16
C PRO A 41 -8.43 -7.03 -23.79
N ALA A 42 -8.81 -7.62 -22.65
CA ALA A 42 -10.18 -7.60 -22.18
C ALA A 42 -10.57 -6.24 -21.58
N THR A 43 -9.67 -5.60 -20.85
CA THR A 43 -9.90 -4.29 -20.23
C THR A 43 -9.79 -3.14 -21.23
N SER A 44 -9.09 -3.32 -22.35
CA SER A 44 -8.95 -2.31 -23.40
C SER A 44 -10.27 -1.90 -24.07
N VAL A 45 -11.32 -2.70 -23.93
CA VAL A 45 -12.68 -2.37 -24.38
C VAL A 45 -13.21 -1.14 -23.63
N TYR A 46 -12.86 -1.01 -22.34
CA TYR A 46 -13.19 0.15 -21.53
C TYR A 46 -12.09 0.37 -20.48
N LEU A 47 -11.08 1.15 -20.85
CA LEU A 47 -9.87 1.39 -20.05
C LEU A 47 -10.10 1.77 -18.58
N PRO A 48 -11.13 2.60 -18.23
CA PRO A 48 -11.35 2.97 -16.83
C PRO A 48 -11.57 1.78 -15.87
N ILE A 49 -11.95 0.60 -16.36
CA ILE A 49 -12.13 -0.59 -15.51
C ILE A 49 -10.79 -1.15 -14.97
N GLU A 50 -9.67 -0.81 -15.59
CA GLU A 50 -8.35 -1.27 -15.17
C GLU A 50 -8.03 -0.86 -13.72
N GLY A 51 -8.59 0.26 -13.25
CA GLY A 51 -8.46 0.71 -11.87
C GLY A 51 -8.90 -0.31 -10.81
N ILE A 52 -9.77 -1.27 -11.15
CA ILE A 52 -10.20 -2.32 -10.20
C ILE A 52 -9.06 -3.29 -9.83
N LEU A 53 -8.04 -3.39 -10.66
CA LEU A 53 -6.92 -4.30 -10.47
C LEU A 53 -5.81 -3.68 -9.61
N SER A 54 -5.79 -2.36 -9.43
CA SER A 54 -4.63 -1.64 -8.86
C SER A 54 -4.39 -1.90 -7.38
N GLY A 55 -5.40 -2.30 -6.59
CA GLY A 55 -5.30 -2.43 -5.14
C GLY A 55 -4.25 -3.42 -4.63
N ILE A 56 -3.81 -4.38 -5.45
CA ILE A 56 -2.76 -5.34 -5.10
C ILE A 56 -1.40 -4.66 -4.94
N TRP A 57 -1.12 -3.64 -5.76
CA TRP A 57 0.13 -2.86 -5.65
C TRP A 57 0.24 -2.04 -4.37
N PHE A 58 -0.86 -1.81 -3.64
CA PHE A 58 -0.87 -1.03 -2.39
C PHE A 58 -0.55 -1.87 -1.15
N LEU A 59 -0.46 -3.20 -1.31
CA LEU A 59 -0.32 -4.14 -0.18
C LEU A 59 0.94 -3.92 0.67
N PRO A 60 2.14 -3.69 0.13
CA PRO A 60 3.34 -3.52 0.95
C PRO A 60 3.23 -2.36 1.93
N ALA A 61 2.76 -1.19 1.47
CA ALA A 61 2.56 -0.04 2.34
C ALA A 61 1.55 -0.32 3.46
N LEU A 62 0.39 -0.90 3.09
CA LEU A 62 -0.69 -1.18 4.03
C LEU A 62 -0.29 -2.24 5.05
N LEU A 63 0.39 -3.31 4.62
CA LEU A 63 0.90 -4.38 5.51
C LEU A 63 1.96 -3.85 6.47
N ALA A 64 2.99 -3.18 5.94
CA ALA A 64 4.07 -2.64 6.77
C ALA A 64 3.54 -1.63 7.79
N GLY A 65 2.62 -0.76 7.36
CA GLY A 65 1.97 0.21 8.25
C GLY A 65 1.13 -0.46 9.33
N LEU A 66 0.39 -1.54 9.03
CA LEU A 66 -0.39 -2.29 10.01
C LEU A 66 0.49 -3.04 11.02
N ILE A 67 1.58 -3.64 10.56
CA ILE A 67 2.45 -4.50 11.39
C ILE A 67 3.38 -3.66 12.26
N VAL A 68 4.10 -2.72 11.66
CA VAL A 68 5.19 -1.99 12.31
C VAL A 68 4.68 -0.77 13.08
N ARG A 69 3.70 -0.07 12.54
CA ARG A 69 3.08 1.12 13.17
C ARG A 69 4.10 2.15 13.66
N LYS A 70 5.11 2.42 12.83
CA LYS A 70 6.13 3.45 13.06
C LYS A 70 6.30 4.33 11.84
N PRO A 71 6.69 5.61 12.01
CA PRO A 71 6.88 6.53 10.90
C PRO A 71 7.81 5.97 9.84
N GLY A 72 7.45 6.10 8.56
CA GLY A 72 8.28 5.67 7.45
C GLY A 72 8.22 4.16 7.11
N ALA A 73 7.54 3.32 7.90
CA ALA A 73 7.49 1.88 7.64
C ALA A 73 6.74 1.57 6.33
N ALA A 74 5.61 2.24 6.08
CA ALA A 74 4.85 2.07 4.85
C ALA A 74 5.63 2.60 3.64
N LEU A 75 6.25 3.79 3.76
CA LEU A 75 7.11 4.35 2.72
C LEU A 75 8.27 3.43 2.38
N LEU A 76 9.00 2.95 3.38
CA LEU A 76 10.14 2.05 3.17
C LEU A 76 9.72 0.80 2.42
N SER A 77 8.61 0.17 2.84
CA SER A 77 8.14 -1.07 2.22
C SER A 77 7.71 -0.87 0.78
N GLU A 78 6.90 0.15 0.51
CA GLU A 78 6.35 0.38 -0.83
C GLU A 78 7.42 0.81 -1.82
N VAL A 79 8.22 1.82 -1.46
CA VAL A 79 9.28 2.32 -2.35
C VAL A 79 10.32 1.24 -2.65
N LEU A 80 10.65 0.41 -1.66
CA LEU A 80 11.57 -0.69 -1.89
C LEU A 80 10.93 -1.80 -2.74
N ALA A 81 9.64 -2.13 -2.56
CA ALA A 81 8.91 -3.07 -3.43
C ALA A 81 8.88 -2.59 -4.88
N ALA A 82 8.56 -1.32 -5.09
CA ALA A 82 8.62 -0.66 -6.39
C ALA A 82 10.02 -0.69 -7.01
N THR A 83 11.06 -0.51 -6.18
CA THR A 83 12.47 -0.59 -6.62
C THR A 83 12.83 -2.00 -7.06
N VAL A 84 12.43 -3.01 -6.31
CA VAL A 84 12.66 -4.44 -6.67
C VAL A 84 11.92 -4.79 -7.95
N GLU A 85 10.65 -4.40 -8.09
CA GLU A 85 9.87 -4.61 -9.31
C GLU A 85 10.56 -3.97 -10.52
N ALA A 86 10.96 -2.70 -10.42
CA ALA A 86 11.65 -1.99 -11.49
C ALA A 86 13.00 -2.63 -11.84
N ALA A 87 13.79 -3.04 -10.85
CA ALA A 87 15.08 -3.70 -11.04
C ALA A 87 14.95 -5.08 -11.73
N LEU A 88 13.84 -5.78 -11.49
CA LEU A 88 13.54 -7.06 -12.14
C LEU A 88 12.92 -6.91 -13.54
N GLY A 89 12.77 -5.68 -14.03
CA GLY A 89 12.26 -5.41 -15.39
C GLY A 89 10.74 -5.28 -15.46
N GLY A 90 10.12 -4.78 -14.40
CA GLY A 90 8.69 -4.46 -14.38
C GLY A 90 8.29 -3.52 -15.53
N PRO A 91 7.05 -3.63 -16.04
CA PRO A 91 6.63 -2.96 -17.26
C PRO A 91 6.51 -1.43 -17.17
N TRP A 92 6.52 -0.89 -15.94
CA TRP A 92 6.26 0.53 -15.69
C TRP A 92 7.54 1.39 -15.58
N GLY A 93 8.73 0.75 -15.54
CA GLY A 93 10.03 1.43 -15.52
C GLY A 93 10.22 2.34 -14.31
N ALA A 94 10.90 3.48 -14.51
CA ALA A 94 11.21 4.44 -13.42
C ALA A 94 9.95 5.11 -12.81
N GLY A 95 8.83 5.16 -13.54
CA GLY A 95 7.55 5.68 -13.03
C GLY A 95 7.06 4.93 -11.79
N THR A 96 7.39 3.64 -11.67
CA THR A 96 7.06 2.80 -10.51
C THR A 96 7.57 3.39 -9.19
N LEU A 97 8.72 4.06 -9.18
CA LEU A 97 9.28 4.67 -7.96
C LEU A 97 8.44 5.84 -7.47
N ILE A 98 7.95 6.68 -8.39
CA ILE A 98 7.08 7.81 -8.05
C ILE A 98 5.74 7.27 -7.55
N SER A 99 5.18 6.30 -8.26
CA SER A 99 3.98 5.56 -7.88
C SER A 99 4.11 4.99 -6.46
N GLY A 100 5.20 4.30 -6.14
CA GLY A 100 5.45 3.76 -4.81
C GLY A 100 5.42 4.81 -3.69
N VAL A 101 5.94 6.01 -3.94
CA VAL A 101 5.83 7.12 -2.96
C VAL A 101 4.38 7.57 -2.82
N VAL A 102 3.68 7.78 -3.94
CA VAL A 102 2.27 8.21 -3.95
C VAL A 102 1.38 7.20 -3.22
N GLN A 103 1.60 5.91 -3.44
CA GLN A 103 0.85 4.81 -2.83
C GLN A 103 1.09 4.70 -1.31
N ALA A 104 2.31 4.96 -0.84
CA ALA A 104 2.65 4.85 0.57
C ALA A 104 2.16 6.01 1.43
N LEU A 105 2.16 7.22 0.88
CA LEU A 105 1.85 8.45 1.63
C LEU A 105 0.50 8.42 2.35
N PRO A 106 -0.62 7.97 1.76
CA PRO A 106 -1.90 7.96 2.46
C PRO A 106 -1.90 7.05 3.69
N MET A 107 -1.23 5.90 3.65
CA MET A 107 -1.11 5.03 4.82
C MET A 107 -0.29 5.70 5.93
N GLU A 108 0.83 6.35 5.60
CA GLU A 108 1.63 7.11 6.56
C GLU A 108 0.82 8.24 7.20
N LEU A 109 0.08 9.00 6.39
CA LEU A 109 -0.76 10.10 6.89
C LEU A 109 -1.89 9.59 7.80
N CYS A 110 -2.56 8.50 7.43
CA CYS A 110 -3.58 7.89 8.26
C CYS A 110 -3.02 7.43 9.62
N LEU A 111 -1.83 6.82 9.62
CA LEU A 111 -1.15 6.41 10.85
C LEU A 111 -0.71 7.62 11.69
N LEU A 112 -0.22 8.67 11.04
CA LEU A 112 0.17 9.91 11.72
C LEU A 112 -1.00 10.56 12.44
N VAL A 113 -2.19 10.63 11.81
CA VAL A 113 -3.42 11.18 12.42
C VAL A 113 -3.80 10.45 13.70
N VAL A 114 -3.58 9.13 13.76
CA VAL A 114 -3.84 8.33 14.98
C VAL A 114 -2.58 8.17 15.84
N ALA A 115 -1.54 8.97 15.59
CA ALA A 115 -0.24 8.94 16.27
C ALA A 115 0.37 7.54 16.34
N TYR A 116 0.18 6.72 15.30
CA TYR A 116 0.65 5.32 15.19
C TYR A 116 0.16 4.38 16.29
N ARG A 117 -0.82 4.82 17.09
CA ARG A 117 -1.32 4.06 18.26
C ARG A 117 -2.40 3.06 17.91
N LYS A 118 -3.17 3.33 16.88
CA LYS A 118 -4.30 2.49 16.45
C LYS A 118 -4.15 2.09 15.00
N ALA A 119 -4.21 0.79 14.74
CA ALA A 119 -4.25 0.25 13.40
C ALA A 119 -5.32 -0.84 13.36
N GLY A 120 -6.44 -0.56 12.73
CA GLY A 120 -7.59 -1.45 12.67
C GLY A 120 -8.23 -1.46 11.29
N PRO A 121 -9.28 -2.29 11.08
CA PRO A 121 -9.88 -2.46 9.76
C PRO A 121 -10.39 -1.14 9.17
N LYS A 122 -11.00 -0.29 9.99
CA LYS A 122 -11.50 1.02 9.50
C LYS A 122 -10.38 1.91 8.99
N LEU A 123 -9.26 1.97 9.71
CA LEU A 123 -8.12 2.79 9.31
C LEU A 123 -7.53 2.31 7.99
N VAL A 124 -7.30 0.98 7.85
CA VAL A 124 -6.68 0.46 6.63
C VAL A 124 -7.61 0.50 5.42
N LEU A 125 -8.92 0.37 5.62
CA LEU A 125 -9.89 0.57 4.54
C LEU A 125 -9.87 2.02 4.03
N VAL A 126 -9.84 2.99 4.96
CA VAL A 126 -9.73 4.42 4.60
C VAL A 126 -8.38 4.71 3.96
N ALA A 127 -7.29 4.20 4.52
CA ALA A 127 -5.95 4.37 3.95
C ALA A 127 -5.88 3.78 2.54
N GLY A 128 -6.39 2.56 2.31
CA GLY A 128 -6.45 1.93 1.00
C GLY A 128 -7.28 2.73 -0.01
N ALA A 129 -8.45 3.25 0.41
CA ALA A 129 -9.28 4.12 -0.42
C ALA A 129 -8.54 5.41 -0.82
N LEU A 130 -7.85 6.05 0.14
CA LEU A 130 -7.07 7.25 -0.11
C LEU A 130 -5.83 6.97 -0.98
N THR A 131 -5.22 5.80 -0.82
CA THR A 131 -4.14 5.34 -1.70
C THR A 131 -4.65 5.19 -3.13
N GLY A 132 -5.79 4.53 -3.34
CA GLY A 132 -6.42 4.43 -4.65
C GLY A 132 -6.76 5.79 -5.26
N PHE A 133 -7.24 6.74 -4.44
CA PHE A 133 -7.51 8.11 -4.90
C PHE A 133 -6.23 8.84 -5.31
N ALA A 134 -5.17 8.79 -4.49
CA ALA A 134 -3.90 9.46 -4.77
C ALA A 134 -3.23 8.89 -6.02
N GLU A 135 -3.22 7.56 -6.14
CA GLU A 135 -2.67 6.88 -7.31
C GLU A 135 -3.48 7.18 -8.57
N ALA A 136 -4.82 7.24 -8.48
CA ALA A 136 -5.65 7.63 -9.62
C ALA A 136 -5.31 9.03 -10.16
N ILE A 137 -4.95 9.97 -9.28
CA ILE A 137 -4.47 11.31 -9.69
C ILE A 137 -3.16 11.16 -10.47
N TYR A 138 -2.20 10.43 -9.92
CA TYR A 138 -0.89 10.23 -10.54
C TYR A 138 -1.02 9.57 -11.92
N GLU A 139 -1.74 8.45 -12.00
CA GLU A 139 -1.91 7.70 -13.24
C GLU A 139 -2.73 8.47 -14.28
N ARG A 140 -3.75 9.22 -13.85
CA ARG A 140 -4.54 10.10 -14.74
C ARG A 140 -3.66 11.13 -15.44
N ILE A 141 -2.66 11.66 -14.74
CA ILE A 141 -1.73 12.65 -15.30
C ILE A 141 -0.67 11.97 -16.17
N SER A 142 -0.13 10.84 -15.70
CA SER A 142 1.07 10.22 -16.29
C SER A 142 0.76 9.24 -17.42
N TYR A 143 -0.32 8.46 -17.31
CA TYR A 143 -0.63 7.37 -18.24
C TYR A 143 -1.92 7.56 -19.04
N TYR A 144 -2.92 8.27 -18.50
CA TYR A 144 -4.24 8.41 -19.11
C TYR A 144 -4.66 9.86 -19.39
N PRO A 145 -3.78 10.73 -19.98
CA PRO A 145 -4.10 12.14 -20.22
C PRO A 145 -5.31 12.35 -21.16
N MET A 146 -5.67 11.33 -21.95
CA MET A 146 -6.78 11.38 -22.89
C MET A 146 -8.15 11.05 -22.29
N PHE A 147 -8.24 10.61 -21.04
CA PHE A 147 -9.54 10.29 -20.44
C PHE A 147 -10.46 11.50 -20.43
N ARG A 148 -11.70 11.31 -20.86
CA ARG A 148 -12.76 12.30 -20.73
C ARG A 148 -13.20 12.41 -19.26
N PHE A 149 -13.93 13.43 -18.92
CA PHE A 149 -14.39 13.66 -17.55
C PHE A 149 -15.15 12.45 -16.96
N GLY A 150 -16.07 11.85 -17.74
CA GLY A 150 -16.80 10.65 -17.32
C GLY A 150 -15.88 9.45 -17.05
N ASP A 151 -14.92 9.19 -17.95
CA ASP A 151 -13.95 8.10 -17.81
C ASP A 151 -13.08 8.30 -16.58
N THR A 152 -12.68 9.54 -16.32
CA THR A 152 -11.91 9.91 -15.13
C THR A 152 -12.68 9.58 -13.85
N ILE A 153 -13.95 9.94 -13.75
CA ILE A 153 -14.78 9.63 -12.57
C ILE A 153 -14.87 8.11 -12.35
N VAL A 154 -15.16 7.36 -13.42
CA VAL A 154 -15.27 5.90 -13.33
C VAL A 154 -13.95 5.28 -12.89
N TYR A 155 -12.84 5.72 -13.46
CA TYR A 155 -11.50 5.25 -13.09
C TYR A 155 -11.20 5.52 -11.61
N PHE A 156 -11.46 6.72 -11.12
CA PHE A 156 -11.27 7.08 -9.71
C PHE A 156 -12.13 6.22 -8.78
N VAL A 157 -13.40 5.96 -9.15
CA VAL A 157 -14.27 5.07 -8.36
C VAL A 157 -13.68 3.66 -8.27
N PHE A 158 -13.24 3.08 -9.39
CA PHE A 158 -12.63 1.76 -9.40
C PHE A 158 -11.33 1.72 -8.59
N MET A 159 -10.47 2.72 -8.71
CA MET A 159 -9.23 2.82 -7.95
C MET A 159 -9.48 2.92 -6.43
N ILE A 160 -10.44 3.75 -6.01
CA ILE A 160 -10.82 3.92 -4.60
C ILE A 160 -11.38 2.60 -4.04
N VAL A 161 -12.31 1.97 -4.76
CA VAL A 161 -12.92 0.69 -4.35
C VAL A 161 -11.88 -0.41 -4.29
N SER A 162 -11.03 -0.51 -5.31
CA SER A 162 -9.93 -1.47 -5.36
C SER A 162 -8.94 -1.27 -4.21
N GLY A 163 -8.54 -0.03 -3.96
CA GLY A 163 -7.65 0.31 -2.85
C GLY A 163 -8.25 -0.06 -1.49
N ALA A 164 -9.54 0.20 -1.28
CA ALA A 164 -10.22 -0.20 -0.05
C ALA A 164 -10.32 -1.73 0.11
N LEU A 165 -10.77 -2.43 -0.92
CA LEU A 165 -11.06 -3.86 -0.85
C LEU A 165 -9.80 -4.71 -1.08
N LEU A 166 -9.15 -4.59 -2.24
CA LEU A 166 -7.99 -5.42 -2.60
C LEU A 166 -6.73 -4.97 -1.85
N GLY A 167 -6.58 -3.67 -1.58
CA GLY A 167 -5.52 -3.18 -0.72
C GLY A 167 -5.88 -3.37 0.76
N GLY A 168 -6.84 -2.60 1.25
CA GLY A 168 -7.13 -2.46 2.67
C GLY A 168 -7.67 -3.72 3.34
N LEU A 169 -8.74 -4.32 2.80
CA LEU A 169 -9.38 -5.50 3.40
C LEU A 169 -8.47 -6.73 3.30
N VAL A 170 -7.79 -6.92 2.17
CA VAL A 170 -6.84 -8.04 2.00
C VAL A 170 -5.66 -7.88 2.94
N ALA A 171 -5.06 -6.68 3.05
CA ALA A 171 -3.98 -6.43 4.02
C ALA A 171 -4.43 -6.74 5.45
N TRP A 172 -5.63 -6.31 5.84
CA TRP A 172 -6.20 -6.63 7.15
C TRP A 172 -6.37 -8.13 7.35
N GLY A 173 -6.89 -8.84 6.34
CA GLY A 173 -7.06 -10.29 6.36
C GLY A 173 -5.74 -11.03 6.54
N ILE A 174 -4.69 -10.63 5.79
CA ILE A 174 -3.34 -11.20 5.90
C ILE A 174 -2.78 -10.98 7.31
N VAL A 175 -2.84 -9.77 7.84
CA VAL A 175 -2.33 -9.47 9.20
C VAL A 175 -3.07 -10.29 10.26
N ARG A 176 -4.39 -10.42 10.16
CA ARG A 176 -5.16 -11.29 11.07
C ARG A 176 -4.78 -12.75 10.95
N GLY A 177 -4.62 -13.25 9.74
CA GLY A 177 -4.17 -14.63 9.50
C GLY A 177 -2.81 -14.91 10.11
N LEU A 178 -1.84 -14.01 9.88
CA LEU A 178 -0.51 -14.12 10.46
C LEU A 178 -0.53 -14.06 12.00
N ALA A 179 -1.36 -13.18 12.57
CA ALA A 179 -1.54 -13.09 14.03
C ALA A 179 -2.17 -14.37 14.60
N ALA A 180 -3.18 -14.95 13.95
CA ALA A 180 -3.81 -16.19 14.37
C ALA A 180 -2.85 -17.39 14.29
N ALA A 181 -1.92 -17.39 13.33
CA ALA A 181 -0.87 -18.39 13.19
C ALA A 181 0.34 -18.15 14.13
N CYS A 182 0.26 -17.17 15.05
CA CYS A 182 1.36 -16.78 15.95
C CYS A 182 2.67 -16.40 15.24
N LEU A 183 2.58 -16.02 13.96
CA LEU A 183 3.75 -15.64 13.14
C LEU A 183 4.11 -14.15 13.29
N LEU A 184 3.23 -13.33 13.88
CA LEU A 184 3.50 -11.94 14.17
C LEU A 184 3.96 -11.79 15.63
N TYR A 185 5.17 -11.31 15.81
CA TYR A 185 5.60 -10.74 17.07
C TYR A 185 4.96 -9.37 17.23
N THR A 186 3.76 -9.33 17.80
CA THR A 186 3.17 -8.06 18.23
C THR A 186 3.97 -7.58 19.43
N SER A 187 4.61 -6.40 19.33
CA SER A 187 5.17 -5.73 20.53
C SER A 187 4.10 -5.73 21.61
N PRO A 188 4.40 -6.23 22.82
CA PRO A 188 3.44 -6.17 23.92
C PRO A 188 2.90 -4.74 24.05
N SER A 189 1.58 -4.62 24.14
CA SER A 189 0.97 -3.36 24.49
C SER A 189 1.52 -2.94 25.86
N PRO A 190 1.71 -1.63 26.13
CA PRO A 190 2.05 -1.19 27.49
C PRO A 190 1.07 -1.67 28.56
N ARG A 191 -0.11 -2.19 28.19
CA ARG A 191 -1.10 -2.78 29.11
C ARG A 191 -0.86 -4.26 29.41
N ASP A 192 0.04 -4.92 28.68
CA ASP A 192 0.32 -6.34 28.86
C ASP A 192 1.53 -6.55 29.80
N VAL A 193 2.02 -5.48 30.45
CA VAL A 193 3.21 -5.47 31.32
C VAL A 193 2.86 -5.04 32.76
N GLU A 194 1.54 -4.90 33.11
CA GLU A 194 1.08 -4.68 34.49
C GLU A 194 0.68 -5.97 35.19
#